data_776c7bd07702b7a9e6f5c46c226284a2
#
_entry.id   776c7bd07702b7a9e6f5c46c226284a2
#
_cell.length_a   1.000
_cell.length_b   1.000
_cell.length_c   1.000
_cell.angle_alpha   90.00
_cell.angle_beta   90.00
_cell.angle_gamma   90.00
#
_symmetry.space_group_name_H-M   'P 1'
#
loop_
_entity.id
_entity.type
_entity.pdbx_description
1 polymer ?
#
loop_
_entity_poly.entity_id
_entity_poly.type
_entity_poly.pdbx_seq_one_letter_code
_entity_poly.pdbx_strand_id
1 'polypeptide(L)'
;RRRYPAVRPRLAEVGRQDNACGFLLEEAFPYKSYPRVTDGDLGKYKSELEAFRQRKRDFLDSCRMRMTLSDEYVALRRLQFDLDLYNSLCTAAEKESGAELPAGYLDGIGLSDSLMGTSSYATALVNKYIRHAVPEPEKNFDAVYAGIRKAPRKLRDYLTALMVGYYAVQQLPYYEEALLAAIDRAGRTIRDTAYLNYISRAKEFYCNRNMPFPDEALRQTMLQALGSERQMTLADVLAQYEGRPLFLDFWASWCGGCIIDIQQSEAARKYLSEAGVGYLCISIDEDREAWQDAAGKYGVTENSYLCPGKWDSPMVKFLEIKSIPRYVLLDRQHRIVSMDAPRPTPGELRSLERLV
;
A
#
# COMPACT_ATOMS: atom_id res chain seq x y z
N ARG A 1 0.86 -3.67 1.42
CA ARG A 1 -0.58 -3.76 1.04
C ARG A 1 -1.26 -2.51 1.57
N ARG A 2 -1.52 -1.53 0.68
CA ARG A 2 -2.29 -0.32 1.00
C ARG A 2 -3.63 -0.76 1.59
N ARG A 3 -3.82 -0.58 2.89
CA ARG A 3 -5.09 -0.90 3.55
C ARG A 3 -6.02 0.29 3.37
N TYR A 4 -6.83 0.25 2.32
CA TYR A 4 -8.05 1.05 2.32
C TYR A 4 -8.89 0.71 3.56
N PRO A 5 -9.64 1.67 4.09
CA PRO A 5 -10.42 1.43 5.29
C PRO A 5 -11.31 0.22 5.04
N ALA A 6 -11.15 -0.78 5.88
CA ALA A 6 -12.15 -1.80 6.00
C ALA A 6 -13.38 -1.16 6.68
N VAL A 7 -14.18 -0.47 5.90
CA VAL A 7 -15.60 -0.38 6.19
C VAL A 7 -16.09 -1.81 5.98
N ARG A 8 -16.01 -2.62 7.03
CA ARG A 8 -16.51 -4.00 6.97
C ARG A 8 -18.01 -3.88 6.72
N PRO A 9 -18.55 -4.33 5.56
CA PRO A 9 -19.93 -4.73 5.53
C PRO A 9 -20.05 -5.77 6.65
N ARG A 10 -21.14 -5.78 7.39
CA ARG A 10 -21.56 -6.99 8.10
C ARG A 10 -21.76 -8.03 7.00
N LEU A 11 -20.73 -8.79 6.69
CA LEU A 11 -20.90 -10.05 6.01
C LEU A 11 -21.83 -10.82 6.93
N ALA A 12 -23.03 -11.12 6.46
CA ALA A 12 -23.90 -12.11 7.07
C ALA A 12 -23.02 -13.31 7.42
N GLU A 13 -23.25 -13.99 8.54
CA GLU A 13 -22.42 -15.08 9.00
C GLU A 13 -22.10 -16.01 7.81
N VAL A 14 -20.85 -15.96 7.35
CA VAL A 14 -20.38 -16.81 6.25
C VAL A 14 -20.50 -18.23 6.78
N GLY A 15 -21.36 -19.03 6.20
CA GLY A 15 -21.64 -20.37 6.64
C GLY A 15 -20.38 -21.24 6.71
N ARG A 16 -20.37 -22.27 7.56
CA ARG A 16 -19.20 -23.17 7.70
C ARG A 16 -18.74 -23.74 6.33
N GLN A 17 -19.68 -24.02 5.43
CA GLN A 17 -19.39 -24.55 4.09
C GLN A 17 -18.85 -23.48 3.15
N ASP A 18 -19.32 -22.23 3.24
CA ASP A 18 -18.77 -21.10 2.51
C ASP A 18 -17.29 -20.86 2.89
N ASN A 19 -16.95 -20.95 4.18
CA ASN A 19 -15.57 -20.88 4.65
C ASN A 19 -14.70 -22.03 4.14
N ALA A 20 -15.21 -23.27 4.18
CA ALA A 20 -14.50 -24.44 3.67
C ALA A 20 -14.23 -24.30 2.15
N CYS A 21 -15.21 -23.83 1.38
CA CYS A 21 -15.01 -23.53 -0.05
C CYS A 21 -13.94 -22.44 -0.26
N GLY A 22 -13.88 -21.43 0.60
CA GLY A 22 -12.84 -20.41 0.59
C GLY A 22 -11.43 -20.99 0.71
N PHE A 23 -11.21 -21.89 1.67
CA PHE A 23 -9.92 -22.58 1.85
C PHE A 23 -9.56 -23.45 0.63
N LEU A 24 -10.52 -24.20 0.09
CA LEU A 24 -10.29 -25.01 -1.11
C LEU A 24 -9.92 -24.17 -2.32
N LEU A 25 -10.51 -22.97 -2.48
CA LEU A 25 -10.15 -22.02 -3.53
C LEU A 25 -8.72 -21.50 -3.37
N GLU A 26 -8.31 -21.17 -2.15
CA GLU A 26 -6.94 -20.70 -1.88
C GLU A 26 -5.90 -21.80 -2.10
N GLU A 27 -6.22 -23.04 -1.76
CA GLU A 27 -5.38 -24.20 -2.00
C GLU A 27 -5.27 -24.53 -3.49
N ALA A 28 -6.39 -24.53 -4.24
CA ALA A 28 -6.42 -24.81 -5.67
C ALA A 28 -5.77 -23.71 -6.51
N PHE A 29 -5.84 -22.45 -6.07
CA PHE A 29 -5.32 -21.26 -6.77
C PHE A 29 -4.39 -20.43 -5.87
N PRO A 30 -3.23 -20.98 -5.45
CA PRO A 30 -2.28 -20.26 -4.62
C PRO A 30 -1.71 -19.04 -5.38
N TYR A 31 -1.26 -18.02 -4.67
CA TYR A 31 -0.74 -16.77 -5.24
C TYR A 31 0.31 -16.98 -6.35
N LYS A 32 1.17 -17.98 -6.19
CA LYS A 32 2.20 -18.33 -7.20
C LYS A 32 1.63 -18.83 -8.54
N SER A 33 0.37 -19.28 -8.58
CA SER A 33 -0.30 -19.75 -9.79
C SER A 33 -0.97 -18.65 -10.62
N TYR A 34 -0.98 -17.41 -10.11
CA TYR A 34 -1.51 -16.29 -10.86
C TYR A 34 -0.67 -15.99 -12.10
N PRO A 35 -1.31 -15.69 -13.24
CA PRO A 35 -0.62 -15.26 -14.45
C PRO A 35 0.28 -14.05 -14.18
N ARG A 36 1.37 -13.95 -14.90
CA ARG A 36 2.31 -12.82 -14.83
C ARG A 36 2.50 -12.25 -16.22
N VAL A 37 2.72 -10.94 -16.29
CA VAL A 37 3.10 -10.32 -17.56
C VAL A 37 4.42 -10.91 -18.02
N THR A 38 4.46 -11.39 -19.24
CA THR A 38 5.66 -11.84 -19.93
C THR A 38 5.82 -11.01 -21.19
N ASP A 39 7.02 -10.54 -21.45
CA ASP A 39 7.38 -9.81 -22.66
C ASP A 39 6.59 -8.50 -22.92
N GLY A 40 5.98 -7.90 -21.87
CA GLY A 40 5.19 -6.67 -22.00
C GLY A 40 3.86 -6.81 -22.75
N ASP A 41 3.47 -8.03 -23.15
CA ASP A 41 2.22 -8.27 -23.92
C ASP A 41 1.00 -8.31 -23.00
N LEU A 42 0.34 -7.14 -22.87
CA LEU A 42 -0.88 -6.99 -22.08
C LEU A 42 -2.08 -7.75 -22.68
N GLY A 43 -2.11 -7.95 -24.00
CA GLY A 43 -3.18 -8.71 -24.68
C GLY A 43 -3.11 -10.20 -24.30
N LYS A 44 -1.92 -10.79 -24.38
CA LYS A 44 -1.68 -12.16 -23.93
C LYS A 44 -1.97 -12.31 -22.45
N TYR A 45 -1.46 -11.40 -21.62
CA TYR A 45 -1.70 -11.40 -20.18
C TYR A 45 -3.19 -11.33 -19.84
N LYS A 46 -3.97 -10.50 -20.54
CA LYS A 46 -5.43 -10.46 -20.41
C LYS A 46 -6.06 -11.80 -20.67
N SER A 47 -5.71 -12.43 -21.79
CA SER A 47 -6.26 -13.74 -22.16
C SER A 47 -5.95 -14.81 -21.13
N GLU A 48 -4.74 -14.80 -20.57
CA GLU A 48 -4.32 -15.71 -19.49
C GLU A 48 -5.11 -15.47 -18.20
N LEU A 49 -5.34 -14.20 -17.83
CA LEU A 49 -6.16 -13.83 -16.67
C LEU A 49 -7.63 -14.21 -16.85
N GLU A 50 -8.19 -14.05 -18.05
CA GLU A 50 -9.56 -14.46 -18.36
C GLU A 50 -9.71 -15.99 -18.24
N ALA A 51 -8.77 -16.74 -18.78
CA ALA A 51 -8.74 -18.20 -18.63
C ALA A 51 -8.55 -18.62 -17.16
N PHE A 52 -7.72 -17.93 -16.41
CA PHE A 52 -7.53 -18.19 -14.99
C PHE A 52 -8.78 -17.89 -14.16
N ARG A 53 -9.45 -16.77 -14.43
CA ARG A 53 -10.75 -16.42 -13.86
C ARG A 53 -11.80 -17.49 -14.16
N GLN A 54 -11.85 -17.98 -15.41
CA GLN A 54 -12.81 -19.02 -15.77
C GLN A 54 -12.56 -20.31 -14.98
N ARG A 55 -11.32 -20.76 -14.83
CA ARG A 55 -10.98 -21.92 -13.99
C ARG A 55 -11.43 -21.74 -12.53
N LYS A 56 -11.28 -20.54 -11.96
CA LYS A 56 -11.77 -20.23 -10.59
C LYS A 56 -13.31 -20.33 -10.51
N ARG A 57 -14.01 -19.87 -11.55
CA ARG A 57 -15.48 -19.98 -11.64
C ARG A 57 -15.94 -21.43 -11.75
N ASP A 58 -15.31 -22.21 -12.63
CA ASP A 58 -15.64 -23.64 -12.82
C ASP A 58 -15.37 -24.43 -11.52
N PHE A 59 -14.30 -24.11 -10.82
CA PHE A 59 -14.01 -24.72 -9.51
C PHE A 59 -15.08 -24.35 -8.47
N LEU A 60 -15.47 -23.07 -8.39
CA LEU A 60 -16.54 -22.63 -7.49
C LEU A 60 -17.87 -23.34 -7.80
N ASP A 61 -18.20 -23.52 -9.06
CA ASP A 61 -19.40 -24.25 -9.49
C ASP A 61 -19.31 -25.73 -9.14
N SER A 62 -18.12 -26.35 -9.23
CA SER A 62 -17.90 -27.72 -8.73
C SER A 62 -18.04 -27.85 -7.22
N CYS A 63 -17.63 -26.84 -6.46
CA CYS A 63 -17.86 -26.78 -5.02
C CYS A 63 -19.37 -26.69 -4.73
N ARG A 64 -20.11 -25.86 -5.48
CA ARG A 64 -21.56 -25.72 -5.32
C ARG A 64 -22.34 -27.02 -5.53
N MET A 65 -21.83 -27.90 -6.40
CA MET A 65 -22.43 -29.24 -6.60
C MET A 65 -22.19 -30.21 -5.44
N ARG A 66 -21.15 -29.98 -4.65
CA ARG A 66 -20.72 -30.88 -3.53
C ARG A 66 -21.01 -30.31 -2.15
N MET A 67 -21.29 -29.05 -2.05
CA MET A 67 -21.44 -28.30 -0.81
C MET A 67 -22.67 -27.39 -0.91
N THR A 68 -23.34 -27.18 0.23
CA THR A 68 -24.42 -26.20 0.31
C THR A 68 -23.82 -24.81 0.51
N LEU A 69 -23.55 -24.10 -0.59
CA LEU A 69 -23.06 -22.73 -0.56
C LEU A 69 -24.22 -21.75 -0.63
N SER A 70 -24.11 -20.62 0.10
CA SER A 70 -25.10 -19.56 -0.02
C SER A 70 -25.00 -18.87 -1.37
N ASP A 71 -26.13 -18.46 -1.94
CA ASP A 71 -26.16 -17.72 -3.21
C ASP A 71 -25.40 -16.39 -3.11
N GLU A 72 -25.48 -15.76 -1.94
CA GLU A 72 -24.74 -14.52 -1.64
C GLU A 72 -23.22 -14.75 -1.70
N TYR A 73 -22.73 -15.82 -1.09
CA TYR A 73 -21.31 -16.19 -1.15
C TYR A 73 -20.84 -16.44 -2.59
N VAL A 74 -21.61 -17.22 -3.37
CA VAL A 74 -21.27 -17.52 -4.77
C VAL A 74 -21.23 -16.26 -5.63
N ALA A 75 -22.22 -15.38 -5.48
CA ALA A 75 -22.26 -14.10 -6.19
C ALA A 75 -21.06 -13.22 -5.81
N LEU A 76 -20.74 -13.14 -4.52
CA LEU A 76 -19.62 -12.38 -4.00
C LEU A 76 -18.28 -12.90 -4.54
N ARG A 77 -18.06 -14.23 -4.55
CA ARG A 77 -16.83 -14.83 -5.07
C ARG A 77 -16.67 -14.61 -6.58
N ARG A 78 -17.73 -14.73 -7.36
CA ARG A 78 -17.68 -14.44 -8.80
C ARG A 78 -17.26 -12.99 -9.06
N LEU A 79 -17.88 -12.05 -8.35
CA LEU A 79 -17.54 -10.65 -8.45
C LEU A 79 -16.09 -10.36 -7.99
N GLN A 80 -15.63 -11.04 -6.93
CA GLN A 80 -14.23 -10.96 -6.49
C GLN A 80 -13.27 -11.40 -7.61
N PHE A 81 -13.58 -12.48 -8.33
CA PHE A 81 -12.74 -12.94 -9.45
C PHE A 81 -12.68 -11.92 -10.59
N ASP A 82 -13.79 -11.21 -10.86
CA ASP A 82 -13.84 -10.15 -11.86
C ASP A 82 -12.99 -8.94 -11.43
N LEU A 83 -13.06 -8.56 -10.14
CA LEU A 83 -12.25 -7.48 -9.58
C LEU A 83 -10.75 -7.82 -9.55
N ASP A 84 -10.39 -9.06 -9.24
CA ASP A 84 -9.01 -9.53 -9.24
C ASP A 84 -8.41 -9.44 -10.66
N LEU A 85 -9.15 -9.87 -11.68
CA LEU A 85 -8.77 -9.72 -13.08
C LEU A 85 -8.56 -8.26 -13.44
N TYR A 86 -9.54 -7.42 -13.14
CA TYR A 86 -9.50 -6.00 -13.43
C TYR A 86 -8.30 -5.29 -12.78
N ASN A 87 -8.12 -5.49 -11.46
CA ASN A 87 -7.03 -4.86 -10.73
C ASN A 87 -5.65 -5.34 -11.19
N SER A 88 -5.53 -6.63 -11.58
CA SER A 88 -4.30 -7.18 -12.13
C SER A 88 -3.90 -6.51 -13.43
N LEU A 89 -4.88 -6.24 -14.28
CA LEU A 89 -4.65 -5.57 -15.55
C LEU A 89 -4.29 -4.09 -15.39
N CYS A 90 -5.00 -3.36 -14.51
CA CYS A 90 -4.63 -1.99 -14.18
C CYS A 90 -3.19 -1.91 -13.66
N THR A 91 -2.81 -2.83 -12.77
CA THR A 91 -1.44 -2.88 -12.22
C THR A 91 -0.40 -3.21 -13.29
N ALA A 92 -0.74 -4.07 -14.25
CA ALA A 92 0.16 -4.40 -15.36
C ALA A 92 0.36 -3.19 -16.29
N ALA A 93 -0.72 -2.51 -16.66
CA ALA A 93 -0.66 -1.32 -17.51
C ALA A 93 0.16 -0.17 -16.88
N GLU A 94 0.13 -0.03 -15.55
CA GLU A 94 0.96 0.95 -14.84
C GLU A 94 2.47 0.64 -14.89
N LYS A 95 2.82 -0.66 -14.91
CA LYS A 95 4.22 -1.09 -14.93
C LYS A 95 4.85 -1.01 -16.32
N GLU A 96 4.07 -1.25 -17.35
CA GLU A 96 4.49 -1.16 -18.74
C GLU A 96 4.39 0.29 -19.19
N SER A 97 5.52 1.00 -19.22
CA SER A 97 5.62 2.42 -19.56
C SER A 97 4.95 2.72 -20.90
N GLY A 98 3.83 3.44 -20.88
CA GLY A 98 3.11 3.89 -22.08
C GLY A 98 2.02 2.96 -22.59
N ALA A 99 1.72 1.85 -21.89
CA ALA A 99 0.59 1.01 -22.24
C ALA A 99 -0.73 1.66 -21.77
N GLU A 100 -1.56 2.07 -22.72
CA GLU A 100 -2.92 2.50 -22.43
C GLU A 100 -3.81 1.28 -22.18
N LEU A 101 -4.69 1.39 -21.18
CA LEU A 101 -5.75 0.40 -21.03
C LEU A 101 -6.67 0.43 -22.25
N PRO A 102 -7.02 -0.70 -22.84
CA PRO A 102 -7.95 -0.74 -23.97
C PRO A 102 -9.26 -0.02 -23.63
N ALA A 103 -9.80 0.75 -24.60
CA ALA A 103 -11.06 1.47 -24.43
C ALA A 103 -12.18 0.50 -23.98
N GLY A 104 -13.01 0.93 -23.03
CA GLY A 104 -14.09 0.11 -22.49
C GLY A 104 -13.65 -0.96 -21.48
N TYR A 105 -12.38 -1.05 -21.19
CA TYR A 105 -11.83 -2.06 -20.28
C TYR A 105 -12.40 -1.95 -18.85
N LEU A 106 -12.80 -0.73 -18.47
CA LEU A 106 -13.37 -0.38 -17.18
C LEU A 106 -14.90 -0.49 -17.13
N ASP A 107 -15.57 -0.74 -18.25
CA ASP A 107 -17.03 -0.66 -18.36
C ASP A 107 -17.76 -1.91 -17.85
N GLY A 108 -17.07 -3.04 -17.79
CA GLY A 108 -17.66 -4.34 -17.43
C GLY A 108 -17.77 -4.65 -15.93
N ILE A 109 -17.36 -3.71 -15.03
CA ILE A 109 -17.41 -3.98 -13.60
C ILE A 109 -18.77 -3.62 -13.05
N GLY A 110 -19.54 -4.64 -12.69
CA GLY A 110 -20.76 -4.47 -11.92
C GLY A 110 -20.45 -3.83 -10.56
N LEU A 111 -20.99 -2.64 -10.33
CA LEU A 111 -20.89 -1.99 -9.02
C LEU A 111 -21.92 -2.65 -8.09
N SER A 112 -21.47 -3.32 -7.04
CA SER A 112 -22.35 -3.93 -6.04
C SER A 112 -22.05 -3.35 -4.66
N ASP A 113 -23.11 -2.88 -3.99
CA ASP A 113 -23.03 -2.34 -2.62
C ASP A 113 -22.52 -3.41 -1.62
N SER A 114 -22.71 -4.70 -1.92
CA SER A 114 -22.28 -5.82 -1.07
C SER A 114 -20.75 -5.98 -0.97
N LEU A 115 -20.00 -5.38 -1.89
CA LEU A 115 -18.54 -5.39 -1.86
C LEU A 115 -17.92 -4.12 -1.28
N MET A 116 -18.73 -3.11 -0.94
CA MET A 116 -18.23 -1.90 -0.30
C MET A 116 -17.46 -2.29 0.97
N GLY A 117 -16.20 -1.88 1.04
CA GLY A 117 -15.30 -2.20 2.15
C GLY A 117 -14.34 -3.36 1.91
N THR A 118 -14.42 -4.10 0.79
CA THR A 118 -13.34 -5.02 0.41
C THR A 118 -12.20 -4.24 -0.26
N SER A 119 -10.94 -4.64 0.00
CA SER A 119 -9.78 -3.97 -0.58
C SER A 119 -9.75 -4.02 -2.12
N SER A 120 -10.18 -5.14 -2.71
CA SER A 120 -10.23 -5.31 -4.17
C SER A 120 -11.24 -4.38 -4.82
N TYR A 121 -12.40 -4.18 -4.18
CA TYR A 121 -13.41 -3.25 -4.69
C TYR A 121 -12.98 -1.79 -4.55
N ALA A 122 -12.40 -1.41 -3.40
CA ALA A 122 -11.83 -0.08 -3.20
C ALA A 122 -10.76 0.22 -4.25
N THR A 123 -9.85 -0.72 -4.51
CA THR A 123 -8.82 -0.59 -5.54
C THR A 123 -9.43 -0.42 -6.93
N ALA A 124 -10.45 -1.20 -7.29
CA ALA A 124 -11.15 -1.08 -8.58
C ALA A 124 -11.82 0.29 -8.74
N LEU A 125 -12.45 0.81 -7.68
CA LEU A 125 -13.07 2.14 -7.71
C LEU A 125 -12.03 3.26 -7.82
N VAL A 126 -10.91 3.17 -7.08
CA VAL A 126 -9.80 4.13 -7.20
C VAL A 126 -9.23 4.10 -8.62
N ASN A 127 -9.00 2.92 -9.19
CA ASN A 127 -8.54 2.81 -10.57
C ASN A 127 -9.54 3.43 -11.55
N LYS A 128 -10.83 3.10 -11.43
CA LYS A 128 -11.88 3.57 -12.35
C LYS A 128 -12.14 5.10 -12.27
N TYR A 129 -12.22 5.66 -11.07
CA TYR A 129 -12.71 7.02 -10.89
C TYR A 129 -11.62 8.04 -10.53
N ILE A 130 -10.42 7.56 -10.20
CA ILE A 130 -9.32 8.43 -9.79
C ILE A 130 -8.13 8.25 -10.75
N ARG A 131 -7.52 7.08 -10.75
CA ARG A 131 -6.20 6.86 -11.36
C ARG A 131 -6.23 6.87 -12.89
N HIS A 132 -7.25 6.24 -13.49
CA HIS A 132 -7.41 6.12 -14.95
C HIS A 132 -8.52 7.02 -15.52
N ALA A 133 -9.23 7.75 -14.67
CA ALA A 133 -10.32 8.63 -15.13
C ALA A 133 -9.83 9.97 -15.64
N VAL A 134 -8.60 10.36 -15.30
CA VAL A 134 -8.06 11.68 -15.57
C VAL A 134 -6.57 11.55 -15.91
N PRO A 135 -6.07 12.21 -16.96
CA PRO A 135 -4.64 12.30 -17.21
C PRO A 135 -3.92 12.97 -16.03
N GLU A 136 -2.79 12.41 -15.60
CA GLU A 136 -2.00 12.89 -14.45
C GLU A 136 -2.89 13.23 -13.23
N PRO A 137 -3.63 12.26 -12.67
CA PRO A 137 -4.61 12.53 -11.61
C PRO A 137 -3.96 13.20 -10.40
N GLU A 138 -2.70 12.96 -10.14
CA GLU A 138 -1.92 13.59 -9.08
C GLU A 138 -1.78 15.11 -9.25
N LYS A 139 -1.88 15.64 -10.47
CA LYS A 139 -1.81 17.07 -10.77
C LYS A 139 -3.19 17.70 -11.03
N ASN A 140 -4.19 16.87 -11.33
CA ASN A 140 -5.53 17.32 -11.73
C ASN A 140 -6.59 16.97 -10.68
N PHE A 141 -6.37 17.39 -9.45
CA PHE A 141 -7.27 17.10 -8.31
C PHE A 141 -8.72 17.49 -8.58
N ASP A 142 -8.95 18.67 -9.15
CA ASP A 142 -10.31 19.14 -9.45
C ASP A 142 -11.01 18.28 -10.51
N ALA A 143 -10.28 17.79 -11.50
CA ALA A 143 -10.82 16.88 -12.52
C ALA A 143 -11.15 15.50 -11.92
N VAL A 144 -10.34 15.01 -11.00
CA VAL A 144 -10.64 13.78 -10.22
C VAL A 144 -11.93 13.99 -9.41
N TYR A 145 -12.03 15.11 -8.70
CA TYR A 145 -13.23 15.42 -7.91
C TYR A 145 -14.48 15.57 -8.78
N ALA A 146 -14.35 16.18 -9.96
CA ALA A 146 -15.43 16.25 -10.97
C ALA A 146 -15.82 14.85 -11.48
N GLY A 147 -14.87 13.97 -11.68
CA GLY A 147 -15.09 12.56 -12.04
C GLY A 147 -15.90 11.81 -10.99
N ILE A 148 -15.56 11.98 -9.71
CA ILE A 148 -16.31 11.38 -8.59
C ILE A 148 -17.77 11.83 -8.58
N ARG A 149 -18.04 13.08 -8.94
CA ARG A 149 -19.42 13.61 -9.03
C ARG A 149 -20.27 12.91 -10.11
N LYS A 150 -19.64 12.29 -11.12
CA LYS A 150 -20.32 11.48 -12.16
C LYS A 150 -20.69 10.09 -11.65
N ALA A 151 -20.11 9.63 -10.55
CA ALA A 151 -20.42 8.33 -9.97
C ALA A 151 -21.87 8.28 -9.43
N PRO A 152 -22.48 7.09 -9.32
CA PRO A 152 -23.77 6.92 -8.67
C PRO A 152 -23.81 7.58 -7.30
N ARG A 153 -24.92 8.25 -6.95
CA ARG A 153 -25.06 9.04 -5.71
C ARG A 153 -24.64 8.24 -4.46
N LYS A 154 -25.00 6.96 -4.38
CA LYS A 154 -24.67 6.07 -3.26
C LYS A 154 -23.16 5.86 -3.05
N LEU A 155 -22.37 6.01 -4.12
CA LEU A 155 -20.92 5.79 -4.07
C LEU A 155 -20.13 7.10 -3.83
N ARG A 156 -20.74 8.27 -3.98
CA ARG A 156 -19.99 9.54 -3.93
C ARG A 156 -19.28 9.78 -2.61
N ASP A 157 -19.96 9.52 -1.48
CA ASP A 157 -19.38 9.70 -0.16
C ASP A 157 -18.23 8.71 0.07
N TYR A 158 -18.41 7.45 -0.34
CA TYR A 158 -17.36 6.42 -0.29
C TYR A 158 -16.16 6.79 -1.18
N LEU A 159 -16.41 7.18 -2.43
CA LEU A 159 -15.35 7.59 -3.36
C LEU A 159 -14.62 8.85 -2.89
N THR A 160 -15.33 9.80 -2.26
CA THR A 160 -14.70 10.97 -1.67
C THR A 160 -13.75 10.57 -0.53
N ALA A 161 -14.18 9.65 0.33
CA ALA A 161 -13.32 9.12 1.39
C ALA A 161 -12.11 8.37 0.82
N LEU A 162 -12.31 7.53 -0.19
CA LEU A 162 -11.21 6.84 -0.88
C LEU A 162 -10.22 7.82 -1.53
N MET A 163 -10.73 8.86 -2.20
CA MET A 163 -9.91 9.90 -2.81
C MET A 163 -9.06 10.61 -1.75
N VAL A 164 -9.68 11.09 -0.68
CA VAL A 164 -8.96 11.73 0.42
C VAL A 164 -7.86 10.82 0.96
N GLY A 165 -8.18 9.56 1.22
CA GLY A 165 -7.20 8.58 1.70
C GLY A 165 -6.08 8.30 0.70
N TYR A 166 -6.42 8.20 -0.59
CA TYR A 166 -5.44 7.98 -1.64
C TYR A 166 -4.41 9.11 -1.71
N TYR A 167 -4.87 10.37 -1.75
CA TYR A 167 -3.96 11.52 -1.82
C TYR A 167 -3.25 11.79 -0.49
N ALA A 168 -3.91 11.58 0.64
CA ALA A 168 -3.28 11.73 1.94
C ALA A 168 -2.07 10.81 2.12
N VAL A 169 -2.16 9.56 1.63
CA VAL A 169 -1.05 8.59 1.69
C VAL A 169 0.13 8.99 0.80
N GLN A 170 -0.12 9.70 -0.31
CA GLN A 170 0.96 10.18 -1.17
C GLN A 170 1.79 11.29 -0.51
N GLN A 171 1.22 12.02 0.44
CA GLN A 171 1.83 13.12 1.21
C GLN A 171 2.53 14.20 0.35
N LEU A 172 2.11 14.37 -0.91
CA LEU A 172 2.69 15.34 -1.82
C LEU A 172 2.18 16.75 -1.54
N PRO A 173 3.02 17.79 -1.49
CA PRO A 173 2.61 19.13 -1.05
C PRO A 173 1.82 19.92 -2.10
N TYR A 174 2.00 19.64 -3.39
CA TYR A 174 1.47 20.48 -4.47
C TYR A 174 -0.06 20.44 -4.63
N TYR A 175 -0.77 19.50 -4.01
CA TYR A 175 -2.23 19.49 -3.97
C TYR A 175 -2.81 19.75 -2.57
N GLU A 176 -2.00 20.24 -1.64
CA GLU A 176 -2.39 20.42 -0.24
C GLU A 176 -3.66 21.25 -0.08
N GLU A 177 -3.71 22.43 -0.71
CA GLU A 177 -4.86 23.32 -0.61
C GLU A 177 -6.14 22.63 -1.12
N ALA A 178 -6.07 21.98 -2.28
CA ALA A 178 -7.21 21.28 -2.87
C ALA A 178 -7.66 20.08 -2.02
N LEU A 179 -6.72 19.31 -1.45
CA LEU A 179 -7.01 18.20 -0.57
C LEU A 179 -7.67 18.67 0.73
N LEU A 180 -7.14 19.69 1.38
CA LEU A 180 -7.69 20.23 2.62
C LEU A 180 -9.09 20.86 2.39
N ALA A 181 -9.29 21.56 1.27
CA ALA A 181 -10.60 22.08 0.88
C ALA A 181 -11.62 20.94 0.62
N ALA A 182 -11.20 19.83 0.01
CA ALA A 182 -12.05 18.65 -0.18
C ALA A 182 -12.42 17.98 1.15
N ILE A 183 -11.47 17.88 2.08
CA ILE A 183 -11.69 17.36 3.44
C ILE A 183 -12.72 18.22 4.20
N ASP A 184 -12.57 19.53 4.16
CA ASP A 184 -13.51 20.45 4.83
C ASP A 184 -14.92 20.38 4.22
N ARG A 185 -15.00 20.23 2.90
CA ARG A 185 -16.30 20.04 2.20
C ARG A 185 -16.92 18.69 2.58
N ALA A 186 -16.14 17.63 2.63
CA ALA A 186 -16.58 16.31 3.05
C ALA A 186 -17.16 16.33 4.48
N GLY A 187 -16.49 17.02 5.41
CA GLY A 187 -16.96 17.21 6.79
C GLY A 187 -18.34 17.86 6.90
N ARG A 188 -18.71 18.70 5.90
CA ARG A 188 -20.03 19.38 5.86
C ARG A 188 -21.12 18.56 5.15
N THR A 189 -20.75 17.68 4.23
CA THR A 189 -21.69 17.01 3.32
C THR A 189 -21.92 15.54 3.64
N ILE A 190 -20.89 14.83 4.08
CA ILE A 190 -20.96 13.42 4.45
C ILE A 190 -21.61 13.27 5.81
N ARG A 191 -22.53 12.31 5.95
CA ARG A 191 -23.23 12.01 7.20
C ARG A 191 -22.79 10.71 7.84
N ASP A 192 -22.19 9.81 7.06
CA ASP A 192 -21.69 8.54 7.57
C ASP A 192 -20.44 8.77 8.41
N THR A 193 -20.56 8.44 9.71
CA THR A 193 -19.47 8.63 10.68
C THR A 193 -18.24 7.76 10.40
N ALA A 194 -18.41 6.62 9.75
CA ALA A 194 -17.28 5.75 9.37
C ALA A 194 -16.41 6.44 8.31
N TYR A 195 -17.03 7.08 7.32
CA TYR A 195 -16.30 7.85 6.31
C TYR A 195 -15.66 9.10 6.91
N LEU A 196 -16.37 9.81 7.79
CA LEU A 196 -15.81 10.99 8.46
C LEU A 196 -14.61 10.65 9.35
N ASN A 197 -14.67 9.57 10.11
CA ASN A 197 -13.55 9.09 10.92
C ASN A 197 -12.35 8.70 10.05
N TYR A 198 -12.62 8.07 8.90
CA TYR A 198 -11.56 7.75 7.97
C TYR A 198 -10.89 8.99 7.36
N ILE A 199 -11.69 9.95 6.91
CA ILE A 199 -11.22 11.23 6.36
C ILE A 199 -10.41 12.01 7.41
N SER A 200 -10.88 12.02 8.67
CA SER A 200 -10.17 12.66 9.78
C SER A 200 -8.78 12.04 10.00
N ARG A 201 -8.69 10.72 10.02
CA ARG A 201 -7.39 10.01 10.12
C ARG A 201 -6.49 10.25 8.91
N ALA A 202 -7.06 10.29 7.71
CA ALA A 202 -6.32 10.60 6.50
C ALA A 202 -5.76 12.03 6.54
N LYS A 203 -6.55 13.00 7.04
CA LYS A 203 -6.10 14.37 7.28
C LYS A 203 -4.94 14.41 8.27
N GLU A 204 -5.11 13.77 9.42
CA GLU A 204 -4.07 13.69 10.45
C GLU A 204 -2.77 13.11 9.90
N PHE A 205 -2.86 11.97 9.18
CA PHE A 205 -1.71 11.35 8.53
C PHE A 205 -1.03 12.29 7.53
N TYR A 206 -1.81 13.00 6.70
CA TYR A 206 -1.28 13.96 5.74
C TYR A 206 -0.61 15.17 6.42
N CYS A 207 -1.23 15.70 7.48
CA CYS A 207 -0.70 16.83 8.22
C CYS A 207 0.54 16.50 9.07
N ASN A 208 0.80 15.21 9.31
CA ASN A 208 2.01 14.75 10.01
C ASN A 208 3.27 14.86 9.14
N ARG A 209 3.18 15.14 7.84
CA ARG A 209 4.36 15.50 7.05
C ARG A 209 4.98 16.81 7.56
N ASN A 210 6.30 16.92 7.44
CA ASN A 210 7.11 18.01 7.97
C ASN A 210 7.14 18.11 9.51
N MET A 211 6.57 17.14 10.24
CA MET A 211 6.70 17.08 11.70
C MET A 211 8.08 16.55 12.12
N PRO A 212 8.67 17.13 13.15
CA PRO A 212 9.84 16.51 13.79
C PRO A 212 9.41 15.27 14.59
N PHE A 213 10.36 14.39 14.84
CA PHE A 213 10.14 13.36 15.86
C PHE A 213 9.87 13.98 17.22
N PRO A 214 8.88 13.49 17.98
CA PRO A 214 8.67 13.95 19.35
C PRO A 214 9.85 13.55 20.26
N ASP A 215 10.08 14.31 21.33
CA ASP A 215 11.14 14.07 22.29
C ASP A 215 11.13 12.64 22.84
N GLU A 216 9.95 12.07 23.05
CA GLU A 216 9.80 10.67 23.47
C GLU A 216 10.41 9.70 22.45
N ALA A 217 10.10 9.85 21.17
CA ALA A 217 10.67 9.01 20.12
C ALA A 217 12.20 9.20 20.03
N LEU A 218 12.67 10.45 20.10
CA LEU A 218 14.10 10.77 20.00
C LEU A 218 14.91 10.17 21.13
N ARG A 219 14.43 10.24 22.38
CA ARG A 219 15.21 9.90 23.58
C ARG A 219 14.99 8.48 24.10
N GLN A 220 13.82 7.89 23.84
CA GLN A 220 13.46 6.57 24.37
C GLN A 220 13.56 5.44 23.32
N THR A 221 13.66 5.78 22.03
CA THR A 221 13.97 4.78 21.02
C THR A 221 15.44 4.44 21.08
N MET A 222 15.75 3.20 21.39
CA MET A 222 17.10 2.67 21.39
C MET A 222 17.39 1.95 20.09
N LEU A 223 18.56 2.17 19.52
CA LEU A 223 19.07 1.56 18.32
C LEU A 223 20.47 1.02 18.56
N GLN A 224 20.77 -0.15 18.03
CA GLN A 224 22.08 -0.80 18.14
C GLN A 224 22.66 -0.98 16.75
N ALA A 225 23.79 -0.35 16.47
CA ALA A 225 24.46 -0.49 15.17
C ALA A 225 25.04 -1.92 14.99
N LEU A 226 25.04 -2.40 13.77
CA LEU A 226 25.64 -3.68 13.43
C LEU A 226 27.12 -3.70 13.82
N GLY A 227 27.55 -4.79 14.45
CA GLY A 227 28.92 -4.93 14.96
C GLY A 227 29.20 -4.18 16.26
N SER A 228 28.22 -3.49 16.87
CA SER A 228 28.36 -2.78 18.13
C SER A 228 27.50 -3.40 19.23
N GLU A 229 28.04 -3.46 20.46
CA GLU A 229 27.26 -3.81 21.66
C GLU A 229 26.55 -2.59 22.27
N ARG A 230 26.97 -1.40 21.90
CA ARG A 230 26.44 -0.16 22.47
C ARG A 230 25.11 0.21 21.80
N GLN A 231 24.11 0.45 22.61
CA GLN A 231 22.87 1.08 22.20
C GLN A 231 23.00 2.61 22.23
N MET A 232 22.35 3.26 21.27
CA MET A 232 22.28 4.71 21.14
C MET A 232 20.82 5.13 21.02
N THR A 233 20.50 6.34 21.43
CA THR A 233 19.16 6.89 21.19
C THR A 233 18.95 7.19 19.72
N LEU A 234 17.69 7.28 19.27
CA LEU A 234 17.38 7.75 17.91
C LEU A 234 18.02 9.14 17.67
N ALA A 235 18.01 10.03 18.67
CA ALA A 235 18.63 11.34 18.57
C ALA A 235 20.14 11.23 18.27
N ASP A 236 20.85 10.32 18.96
CA ASP A 236 22.29 10.10 18.73
C ASP A 236 22.56 9.54 17.32
N VAL A 237 21.69 8.68 16.82
CA VAL A 237 21.80 8.14 15.46
C VAL A 237 21.56 9.25 14.44
N LEU A 238 20.47 10.00 14.58
CA LEU A 238 20.14 11.10 13.65
C LEU A 238 21.25 12.17 13.63
N ALA A 239 21.85 12.49 14.77
CA ALA A 239 22.95 13.46 14.86
C ALA A 239 24.19 13.08 14.01
N GLN A 240 24.40 11.79 13.72
CA GLN A 240 25.47 11.33 12.84
C GLN A 240 25.23 11.70 11.36
N TYR A 241 23.98 12.06 11.02
CA TYR A 241 23.55 12.41 9.67
C TYR A 241 23.04 13.85 9.58
N GLU A 242 23.50 14.75 10.45
CA GLU A 242 23.06 16.14 10.48
C GLU A 242 23.17 16.79 9.10
N GLY A 243 22.11 17.50 8.67
CA GLY A 243 22.02 18.17 7.38
C GLY A 243 21.84 17.25 6.16
N ARG A 244 21.69 15.95 6.38
CA ARG A 244 21.49 14.94 5.34
C ARG A 244 20.07 14.37 5.38
N PRO A 245 19.32 14.34 4.28
CA PRO A 245 18.04 13.63 4.22
C PRO A 245 18.26 12.13 4.46
N LEU A 246 17.28 11.44 5.03
CA LEU A 246 17.40 10.01 5.35
C LEU A 246 16.22 9.22 4.79
N PHE A 247 16.53 8.05 4.22
CA PHE A 247 15.58 7.03 3.85
C PHE A 247 15.70 5.87 4.85
N LEU A 248 14.66 5.65 5.65
CA LEU A 248 14.60 4.61 6.66
C LEU A 248 13.88 3.39 6.10
N ASP A 249 14.54 2.24 6.11
CA ASP A 249 14.01 0.94 5.68
C ASP A 249 13.77 0.06 6.90
N PHE A 250 12.50 -0.13 7.26
CA PHE A 250 12.10 -1.01 8.36
C PHE A 250 11.88 -2.42 7.85
N TRP A 251 12.67 -3.35 8.38
CA TRP A 251 12.71 -4.73 7.92
C TRP A 251 12.93 -5.74 9.06
N ALA A 252 13.00 -7.03 8.73
CA ALA A 252 13.46 -8.09 9.62
C ALA A 252 13.96 -9.30 8.82
N SER A 253 14.79 -10.12 9.43
CA SER A 253 15.37 -11.34 8.83
C SER A 253 14.31 -12.34 8.37
N TRP A 254 13.19 -12.43 9.06
CA TRP A 254 12.04 -13.28 8.77
C TRP A 254 11.05 -12.69 7.76
N CYS A 255 11.24 -11.44 7.35
CA CYS A 255 10.34 -10.73 6.44
C CYS A 255 10.67 -11.03 4.97
N GLY A 256 10.03 -12.04 4.38
CA GLY A 256 10.26 -12.40 2.98
C GLY A 256 10.03 -11.27 1.98
N GLY A 257 9.03 -10.41 2.20
CA GLY A 257 8.79 -9.23 1.37
C GLY A 257 9.89 -8.18 1.46
N CYS A 258 10.46 -7.99 2.67
CA CYS A 258 11.58 -7.08 2.88
C CYS A 258 12.83 -7.58 2.15
N ILE A 259 13.11 -8.87 2.23
CA ILE A 259 14.26 -9.51 1.55
C ILE A 259 14.17 -9.33 0.03
N ILE A 260 12.97 -9.51 -0.55
CA ILE A 260 12.74 -9.28 -1.98
C ILE A 260 13.02 -7.83 -2.35
N ASP A 261 12.52 -6.87 -1.56
CA ASP A 261 12.73 -5.45 -1.82
C ASP A 261 14.22 -5.08 -1.68
N ILE A 262 14.93 -5.59 -0.66
CA ILE A 262 16.37 -5.39 -0.48
C ILE A 262 17.15 -5.90 -1.70
N GLN A 263 16.85 -7.10 -2.20
CA GLN A 263 17.53 -7.68 -3.37
C GLN A 263 17.27 -6.88 -4.66
N GLN A 264 16.18 -6.11 -4.74
CA GLN A 264 15.82 -5.29 -5.88
C GLN A 264 16.17 -3.81 -5.70
N SER A 265 16.77 -3.41 -4.57
CA SER A 265 16.96 -2.01 -4.18
C SER A 265 18.20 -1.35 -4.78
N GLU A 266 19.05 -2.04 -5.53
CA GLU A 266 20.34 -1.52 -6.00
C GLU A 266 20.22 -0.17 -6.74
N ALA A 267 19.32 -0.09 -7.73
CA ALA A 267 19.10 1.13 -8.50
C ALA A 267 18.58 2.29 -7.64
N ALA A 268 17.66 1.99 -6.70
CA ALA A 268 17.12 3.00 -5.79
C ALA A 268 18.17 3.49 -4.79
N ARG A 269 18.99 2.60 -4.23
CA ARG A 269 20.09 2.96 -3.32
C ARG A 269 21.13 3.82 -4.02
N LYS A 270 21.48 3.47 -5.27
CA LYS A 270 22.38 4.27 -6.07
C LYS A 270 21.82 5.67 -6.30
N TYR A 271 20.55 5.78 -6.72
CA TYR A 271 19.87 7.06 -6.91
C TYR A 271 19.86 7.90 -5.61
N LEU A 272 19.44 7.31 -4.49
CA LEU A 272 19.40 7.99 -3.19
C LEU A 272 20.79 8.48 -2.77
N SER A 273 21.82 7.67 -2.97
CA SER A 273 23.21 8.06 -2.67
C SER A 273 23.67 9.22 -3.52
N GLU A 274 23.39 9.22 -4.85
CA GLU A 274 23.71 10.31 -5.78
C GLU A 274 22.94 11.60 -5.43
N ALA A 275 21.71 11.48 -4.93
CA ALA A 275 20.91 12.59 -4.42
C ALA A 275 21.35 13.07 -3.00
N GLY A 276 22.36 12.45 -2.41
CA GLY A 276 22.87 12.80 -1.09
C GLY A 276 22.01 12.31 0.08
N VAL A 277 21.06 11.39 -0.15
CA VAL A 277 20.19 10.80 0.87
C VAL A 277 20.90 9.65 1.56
N GLY A 278 20.89 9.62 2.90
CA GLY A 278 21.38 8.48 3.69
C GLY A 278 20.35 7.35 3.69
N TYR A 279 20.79 6.11 3.45
CA TYR A 279 19.94 4.93 3.54
C TYR A 279 20.23 4.19 4.85
N LEU A 280 19.25 4.06 5.72
CA LEU A 280 19.36 3.40 7.02
C LEU A 280 18.44 2.18 7.05
N CYS A 281 19.00 1.00 7.34
CA CYS A 281 18.24 -0.22 7.57
C CYS A 281 17.96 -0.37 9.07
N ILE A 282 16.67 -0.40 9.45
CA ILE A 282 16.24 -0.52 10.84
C ILE A 282 15.51 -1.85 11.00
N SER A 283 16.16 -2.81 11.65
CA SER A 283 15.58 -4.11 11.92
C SER A 283 14.71 -4.07 13.18
N ILE A 284 13.58 -4.78 13.11
CA ILE A 284 12.72 -5.08 14.25
C ILE A 284 12.79 -6.56 14.65
N ASP A 285 13.91 -7.23 14.35
CA ASP A 285 14.14 -8.61 14.74
C ASP A 285 14.11 -8.81 16.26
N GLU A 286 13.69 -9.99 16.67
CA GLU A 286 13.82 -10.44 18.07
C GLU A 286 15.18 -11.08 18.32
N ASP A 287 15.64 -11.81 17.31
CA ASP A 287 16.89 -12.55 17.33
C ASP A 287 17.99 -11.69 16.66
N ARG A 288 18.95 -11.30 17.48
CA ARG A 288 20.07 -10.47 17.05
C ARG A 288 21.00 -11.24 16.09
N GLU A 289 21.27 -12.51 16.35
CA GLU A 289 22.14 -13.34 15.48
C GLU A 289 21.49 -13.50 14.12
N ALA A 290 20.21 -13.83 14.08
CA ALA A 290 19.45 -13.94 12.82
C ALA A 290 19.47 -12.62 12.01
N TRP A 291 19.36 -11.45 12.69
CA TRP A 291 19.50 -10.16 12.04
C TRP A 291 20.90 -9.95 11.47
N GLN A 292 21.95 -10.23 12.26
CA GLN A 292 23.35 -10.06 11.82
C GLN A 292 23.66 -10.94 10.61
N ASP A 293 23.28 -12.21 10.65
CA ASP A 293 23.45 -13.16 9.55
C ASP A 293 22.70 -12.71 8.29
N ALA A 294 21.45 -12.28 8.43
CA ALA A 294 20.65 -11.78 7.32
C ALA A 294 21.21 -10.48 6.74
N ALA A 295 21.67 -9.55 7.58
CA ALA A 295 22.30 -8.30 7.14
C ALA A 295 23.55 -8.59 6.30
N GLY A 296 24.40 -9.50 6.74
CA GLY A 296 25.58 -9.96 5.98
C GLY A 296 25.19 -10.66 4.66
N LYS A 297 24.23 -11.57 4.73
CA LYS A 297 23.76 -12.34 3.57
C LYS A 297 23.16 -11.49 2.47
N TYR A 298 22.42 -10.46 2.81
CA TYR A 298 21.69 -9.60 1.86
C TYR A 298 22.37 -8.25 1.58
N GLY A 299 23.58 -8.03 2.10
CA GLY A 299 24.39 -6.86 1.80
C GLY A 299 23.84 -5.55 2.37
N VAL A 300 23.20 -5.61 3.54
CA VAL A 300 22.66 -4.45 4.26
C VAL A 300 23.42 -4.21 5.57
N THR A 301 24.74 -4.24 5.48
CA THR A 301 25.64 -4.08 6.64
C THR A 301 25.94 -2.63 6.98
N GLU A 302 25.95 -1.74 5.98
CA GLU A 302 26.16 -0.31 6.19
C GLU A 302 24.92 0.36 6.74
N ASN A 303 25.09 1.23 7.73
CA ASN A 303 23.99 1.98 8.38
C ASN A 303 22.83 1.05 8.81
N SER A 304 23.17 -0.13 9.32
CA SER A 304 22.20 -1.12 9.78
C SER A 304 22.10 -1.08 11.29
N TYR A 305 20.87 -0.99 11.78
CA TYR A 305 20.54 -0.85 13.18
C TYR A 305 19.47 -1.86 13.59
N LEU A 306 19.65 -2.49 14.74
CA LEU A 306 18.60 -3.24 15.42
C LEU A 306 17.82 -2.27 16.33
N CYS A 307 16.49 -2.34 16.30
CA CYS A 307 15.61 -1.64 17.22
C CYS A 307 15.08 -2.63 18.28
N PRO A 308 15.71 -2.74 19.49
CA PRO A 308 15.32 -3.72 20.49
C PRO A 308 13.88 -3.55 20.99
N GLY A 309 13.33 -2.34 20.92
CA GLY A 309 11.94 -2.03 21.25
C GLY A 309 10.93 -2.55 20.24
N LYS A 310 11.37 -2.98 19.05
CA LYS A 310 10.52 -3.57 17.99
C LYS A 310 9.27 -2.72 17.73
N TRP A 311 8.11 -3.40 17.71
CA TRP A 311 6.79 -2.79 17.52
C TRP A 311 6.39 -1.81 18.65
N ASP A 312 6.98 -1.96 19.84
CA ASP A 312 6.69 -1.12 21.02
C ASP A 312 7.59 0.10 21.13
N SER A 313 8.60 0.21 20.27
CA SER A 313 9.47 1.38 20.21
C SER A 313 8.66 2.67 19.99
N PRO A 314 8.95 3.76 20.73
CA PRO A 314 8.27 5.04 20.53
C PRO A 314 8.34 5.56 19.09
N MET A 315 9.47 5.37 18.40
CA MET A 315 9.62 5.71 16.98
C MET A 315 8.63 4.91 16.10
N VAL A 316 8.55 3.60 16.29
CA VAL A 316 7.68 2.72 15.51
C VAL A 316 6.21 3.06 15.73
N LYS A 317 5.83 3.36 16.98
CA LYS A 317 4.48 3.83 17.34
C LYS A 317 4.17 5.20 16.73
N PHE A 318 5.08 6.15 16.83
CA PHE A 318 4.91 7.49 16.25
C PHE A 318 4.73 7.42 14.72
N LEU A 319 5.54 6.60 14.04
CA LEU A 319 5.45 6.39 12.59
C LEU A 319 4.28 5.49 12.18
N GLU A 320 3.44 5.05 13.10
CA GLU A 320 2.30 4.15 12.88
C GLU A 320 2.66 2.87 12.09
N ILE A 321 3.86 2.33 12.32
CA ILE A 321 4.32 1.13 11.61
C ILE A 321 3.64 -0.11 12.20
N LYS A 322 2.75 -0.72 11.43
CA LYS A 322 1.98 -1.92 11.82
C LYS A 322 2.37 -3.16 11.02
N SER A 323 3.20 -2.99 10.00
CA SER A 323 3.70 -4.07 9.14
C SER A 323 4.96 -3.63 8.43
N ILE A 324 5.81 -4.59 8.08
CA ILE A 324 7.00 -4.42 7.25
C ILE A 324 6.85 -5.21 5.94
N PRO A 325 7.53 -4.83 4.84
CA PRO A 325 8.42 -3.68 4.74
C PRO A 325 7.69 -2.34 4.89
N ARG A 326 8.36 -1.35 5.47
CA ARG A 326 7.90 0.03 5.62
C ARG A 326 9.06 0.97 5.38
N TYR A 327 8.82 2.04 4.63
CA TYR A 327 9.82 3.02 4.26
C TYR A 327 9.39 4.40 4.72
N VAL A 328 10.34 5.18 5.26
CA VAL A 328 10.10 6.55 5.73
C VAL A 328 11.16 7.45 5.14
N LEU A 329 10.76 8.61 4.63
CA LEU A 329 11.69 9.62 4.13
C LEU A 329 11.70 10.83 5.07
N LEU A 330 12.90 11.27 5.43
CA LEU A 330 13.16 12.45 6.26
C LEU A 330 13.89 13.52 5.45
N ASP A 331 13.59 14.79 5.73
CA ASP A 331 14.32 15.93 5.17
C ASP A 331 15.69 16.15 5.86
N ARG A 332 16.41 17.21 5.45
CA ARG A 332 17.72 17.58 6.01
C ARG A 332 17.68 17.98 7.48
N GLN A 333 16.52 18.33 8.00
CA GLN A 333 16.28 18.62 9.41
C GLN A 333 15.67 17.42 10.14
N HIS A 334 15.67 16.26 9.49
CA HIS A 334 15.07 14.99 9.95
C HIS A 334 13.58 15.11 10.30
N ARG A 335 12.87 16.00 9.63
CA ARG A 335 11.41 16.05 9.69
C ARG A 335 10.82 15.07 8.67
N ILE A 336 9.63 14.60 8.94
CA ILE A 336 8.96 13.59 8.11
C ILE A 336 8.54 14.19 6.76
N VAL A 337 9.13 13.71 5.68
CA VAL A 337 8.69 13.98 4.31
C VAL A 337 7.59 13.00 3.93
N SER A 338 7.78 11.71 4.24
CA SER A 338 6.78 10.67 4.02
C SER A 338 6.88 9.58 5.07
N MET A 339 5.75 9.21 5.68
CA MET A 339 5.64 8.07 6.60
C MET A 339 5.44 6.72 5.87
N ASP A 340 5.14 6.75 4.57
CA ASP A 340 4.94 5.58 3.71
C ASP A 340 5.56 5.87 2.34
N ALA A 341 6.89 6.04 2.32
CA ALA A 341 7.66 6.31 1.11
C ALA A 341 7.56 5.11 0.12
N PRO A 342 7.70 5.37 -1.18
CA PRO A 342 7.73 4.31 -2.18
C PRO A 342 8.79 3.26 -1.88
N ARG A 343 8.53 2.01 -2.30
CA ARG A 343 9.50 0.93 -2.16
C ARG A 343 10.77 1.23 -2.95
N PRO A 344 11.95 0.84 -2.45
CA PRO A 344 13.20 1.02 -3.16
C PRO A 344 13.36 -0.06 -4.26
N THR A 345 12.35 -0.23 -5.10
CA THR A 345 12.31 -1.24 -6.17
C THR A 345 12.20 -0.56 -7.54
N PRO A 346 12.63 -1.20 -8.64
CA PRO A 346 12.56 -0.63 -9.98
C PRO A 346 11.16 -0.15 -10.36
N GLY A 347 10.11 -0.86 -9.90
CA GLY A 347 8.72 -0.52 -10.20
C GLY A 347 8.21 0.75 -9.51
N GLU A 348 8.86 1.21 -8.44
CA GLU A 348 8.48 2.42 -7.69
C GLU A 348 9.57 3.53 -7.72
N LEU A 349 10.65 3.32 -8.45
CA LEU A 349 11.79 4.26 -8.51
C LEU A 349 11.34 5.67 -8.93
N ARG A 350 10.50 5.80 -9.97
CA ARG A 350 9.97 7.11 -10.40
C ARG A 350 9.14 7.82 -9.33
N SER A 351 8.45 7.06 -8.48
CA SER A 351 7.69 7.63 -7.36
C SER A 351 8.62 8.13 -6.27
N LEU A 352 9.74 7.44 -6.05
CA LEU A 352 10.78 7.83 -5.12
C LEU A 352 11.52 9.10 -5.61
N GLU A 353 11.85 9.18 -6.90
CA GLU A 353 12.47 10.33 -7.54
C GLU A 353 11.65 11.63 -7.40
N ARG A 354 10.36 11.54 -7.25
CA ARG A 354 9.47 12.70 -7.06
C ARG A 354 9.44 13.22 -5.62
N LEU A 355 9.88 12.43 -4.66
CA LEU A 355 9.88 12.78 -3.24
C LEU A 355 11.24 13.29 -2.76
N VAL A 356 12.30 12.92 -3.42
CA VAL A 356 13.69 13.31 -3.15
C VAL A 356 14.09 14.50 -4.00
#